data_16bd67afc2890f21cee573ac728bf671
#
_entry.id   16bd67afc2890f21cee573ac728bf671
#
_cell.length_a   1.000
_cell.length_b   1.000
_cell.length_c   1.000
_cell.angle_alpha   90.00
_cell.angle_beta   90.00
_cell.angle_gamma   90.00
#
_symmetry.space_group_name_H-M   'P 1'
#
loop_
_entity.id
_entity.type
_entity.pdbx_description
1 polymer ?
#
loop_
_entity_poly.entity_id
_entity_poly.type
_entity_poly.pdbx_seq_one_letter_code
_entity_poly.pdbx_strand_id
1 'polypeptide(L)'
;MCDCLRAPFVLFYRFIVWSCFCLFNTKNPAIVNIDRQFEFLLDRKGGWWQNYHQQRISIRDNFYIFLALRFKNGGHQELEKFVDRLTKLMTNDGQIPYEIIPSWYHGPVAVYNSTRCNVPVIDANLQYIIMVHWLYENNQKKAQTLYLYCQRAWQWLDVNVVNDTLYEEMDASWETSRKHNGVVLLSNILMIKAIRCMELQSMYANDERKQRKFVKMHEQCVAKWLPEIYKTQEVLPRILAVQFGIAPRSFIPSFNQSIHSVWIPCRLEGPIKQETTTHSWIYGYEDQHDTVVWPWIGMLWILVLKSKGFDELANAWWISYIEFHRPETIYDMYSQETKLPLRRAFLKGQPCHTLSLAMQIIVQKHLAKQTV
;
A
#
# COMPACT_ATOMS: atom_id res chain seq x y z
N MET A 1 -11.00 25.34 21.66
CA MET A 1 -9.57 25.28 22.03
C MET A 1 -8.86 24.65 20.85
N CYS A 2 -8.07 25.48 20.17
CA CYS A 2 -7.67 25.31 18.77
C CYS A 2 -6.94 24.01 18.47
N ASP A 3 -7.31 23.35 17.36
CA ASP A 3 -6.66 22.18 16.78
C ASP A 3 -5.16 22.39 16.49
N CYS A 4 -4.71 23.64 16.38
CA CYS A 4 -3.30 24.01 16.24
C CYS A 4 -2.40 23.58 17.42
N LEU A 5 -2.94 23.35 18.62
CA LEU A 5 -2.17 22.86 19.78
C LEU A 5 -2.15 21.33 19.90
N ARG A 6 -3.07 20.64 19.21
CA ARG A 6 -3.10 19.16 19.21
C ARG A 6 -1.98 18.52 18.38
N ALA A 7 -1.66 19.11 17.24
CA ALA A 7 -0.63 18.56 16.34
C ALA A 7 0.76 18.45 17.01
N PRO A 8 1.30 19.51 17.66
CA PRO A 8 2.59 19.41 18.33
C PRO A 8 2.58 18.45 19.53
N PHE A 9 1.43 18.31 20.24
CA PHE A 9 1.34 17.39 21.37
C PHE A 9 1.32 15.93 20.92
N VAL A 10 0.64 15.62 19.82
CA VAL A 10 0.62 14.29 19.20
C VAL A 10 2.01 13.93 18.65
N LEU A 11 2.71 14.89 18.02
CA LEU A 11 4.08 14.71 17.53
C LEU A 11 5.07 14.48 18.69
N PHE A 12 4.96 15.25 19.77
CA PHE A 12 5.80 15.11 20.95
C PHE A 12 5.54 13.80 21.69
N TYR A 13 4.29 13.41 21.86
CA TYR A 13 3.92 12.11 22.43
C TYR A 13 4.41 10.94 21.56
N ARG A 14 4.27 11.05 20.24
CA ARG A 14 4.81 10.05 19.29
C ARG A 14 6.32 9.97 19.36
N PHE A 15 7.00 11.10 19.47
CA PHE A 15 8.46 11.15 19.62
C PHE A 15 8.91 10.48 20.93
N ILE A 16 8.25 10.74 22.05
CA ILE A 16 8.57 10.12 23.36
C ILE A 16 8.27 8.63 23.31
N VAL A 17 7.10 8.22 22.84
CA VAL A 17 6.73 6.80 22.76
C VAL A 17 7.69 6.06 21.84
N TRP A 18 8.04 6.63 20.69
CA TRP A 18 8.99 6.04 19.76
C TRP A 18 10.41 5.99 20.32
N SER A 19 10.87 7.05 20.99
CA SER A 19 12.19 7.12 21.63
C SER A 19 12.28 6.14 22.80
N CYS A 20 11.27 6.05 23.64
CA CYS A 20 11.20 5.06 24.72
C CYS A 20 11.16 3.63 24.14
N PHE A 21 10.39 3.41 23.08
CA PHE A 21 10.32 2.11 22.44
C PHE A 21 11.67 1.69 21.84
N CYS A 22 12.40 2.59 21.19
CA CYS A 22 13.74 2.33 20.67
C CYS A 22 14.78 2.05 21.75
N LEU A 23 14.64 2.68 22.92
CA LEU A 23 15.56 2.55 24.03
C LEU A 23 15.32 1.27 24.87
N PHE A 24 14.07 0.86 25.04
CA PHE A 24 13.69 -0.23 25.96
C PHE A 24 13.41 -1.56 25.27
N ASN A 25 13.18 -1.61 23.97
CA ASN A 25 12.81 -2.85 23.29
C ASN A 25 14.01 -3.53 22.63
N THR A 26 14.91 -4.07 23.47
CA THR A 26 16.06 -4.87 23.02
C THR A 26 15.75 -6.37 22.88
N LYS A 27 14.58 -6.84 23.32
CA LYS A 27 14.17 -8.24 23.21
C LYS A 27 13.22 -8.41 22.03
N ASN A 28 13.72 -9.02 20.95
CA ASN A 28 12.84 -9.55 19.92
C ASN A 28 11.91 -10.60 20.54
N PRO A 29 10.59 -10.53 20.38
CA PRO A 29 9.75 -11.66 20.71
C PRO A 29 10.21 -12.84 19.85
N ALA A 30 10.61 -13.93 20.48
CA ALA A 30 10.95 -15.16 19.77
C ALA A 30 9.74 -15.60 18.97
N ILE A 31 9.86 -15.58 17.64
CA ILE A 31 8.76 -15.87 16.74
C ILE A 31 8.69 -17.38 16.54
N VAL A 32 7.82 -18.01 17.28
CA VAL A 32 7.63 -19.47 17.20
C VAL A 32 6.69 -19.86 16.06
N ASN A 33 5.82 -18.95 15.58
CA ASN A 33 4.88 -19.26 14.51
C ASN A 33 4.37 -17.99 13.80
N ILE A 34 4.76 -17.84 12.53
CA ILE A 34 4.42 -16.70 11.67
C ILE A 34 2.88 -16.56 11.47
N ASP A 35 2.17 -17.67 11.28
CA ASP A 35 0.71 -17.65 11.10
C ASP A 35 0.00 -17.12 12.36
N ARG A 36 0.45 -17.52 13.57
CA ARG A 36 -0.12 -17.02 14.83
C ARG A 36 0.11 -15.53 15.03
N GLN A 37 1.24 -15.02 14.59
CA GLN A 37 1.51 -13.58 14.68
C GLN A 37 0.61 -12.78 13.75
N PHE A 38 0.42 -13.23 12.53
CA PHE A 38 -0.48 -12.58 11.59
C PHE A 38 -1.92 -12.57 12.12
N GLU A 39 -2.40 -13.70 12.66
CA GLU A 39 -3.70 -13.79 13.31
C GLU A 39 -3.83 -12.91 14.57
N PHE A 40 -2.73 -12.77 15.33
CA PHE A 40 -2.71 -11.90 16.52
C PHE A 40 -2.85 -10.42 16.16
N LEU A 41 -2.30 -10.00 15.01
CA LEU A 41 -2.38 -8.62 14.52
C LEU A 41 -3.73 -8.26 13.91
N LEU A 42 -4.58 -9.26 13.64
CA LEU A 42 -5.91 -9.05 13.08
C LEU A 42 -6.90 -8.62 14.16
N ASP A 43 -7.43 -7.41 14.08
CA ASP A 43 -8.65 -7.05 14.79
C ASP A 43 -9.89 -7.63 14.07
N ARG A 44 -10.39 -8.75 14.57
CA ARG A 44 -11.55 -9.44 13.97
C ARG A 44 -12.85 -8.63 14.01
N LYS A 45 -12.98 -7.66 14.93
CA LYS A 45 -14.14 -6.78 15.01
C LYS A 45 -14.09 -5.69 13.95
N GLY A 46 -12.91 -5.15 13.70
CA GLY A 46 -12.68 -4.10 12.71
C GLY A 46 -12.38 -4.62 11.30
N GLY A 47 -11.97 -5.89 11.17
CA GLY A 47 -11.56 -6.48 9.90
C GLY A 47 -10.24 -5.91 9.35
N TRP A 48 -9.38 -5.40 10.20
CA TRP A 48 -8.08 -4.81 9.82
C TRP A 48 -6.91 -5.39 10.57
N TRP A 49 -5.70 -5.21 10.01
CA TRP A 49 -4.44 -5.54 10.66
C TRP A 49 -3.78 -4.26 11.20
N GLN A 50 -3.36 -4.35 12.48
CA GLN A 50 -2.62 -3.27 13.15
C GLN A 50 -1.12 -3.44 12.94
N ASN A 51 -0.41 -2.34 12.81
CA ASN A 51 1.04 -2.37 12.92
C ASN A 51 1.43 -2.54 14.39
N TYR A 52 2.12 -3.63 14.71
CA TYR A 52 2.48 -3.99 16.07
C TYR A 52 3.22 -2.88 16.84
N HIS A 53 4.13 -2.20 16.15
CA HIS A 53 4.96 -1.18 16.78
C HIS A 53 4.32 0.20 16.86
N GLN A 54 3.41 0.52 15.98
CA GLN A 54 2.85 1.86 15.87
C GLN A 54 1.43 1.98 16.46
N GLN A 55 0.81 0.86 16.83
CA GLN A 55 -0.58 0.80 17.32
C GLN A 55 -1.55 1.62 16.45
N ARG A 56 -1.28 1.68 15.16
CA ARG A 56 -2.09 2.39 14.17
C ARG A 56 -2.49 1.48 13.03
N ILE A 57 -3.60 1.78 12.42
CA ILE A 57 -4.16 1.06 11.29
C ILE A 57 -3.91 1.92 10.07
N SER A 58 -2.94 1.52 9.25
CA SER A 58 -2.67 2.14 7.96
C SER A 58 -3.65 1.59 6.92
N ILE A 59 -4.36 2.48 6.24
CA ILE A 59 -5.27 2.09 5.16
C ILE A 59 -4.47 1.48 4.00
N ARG A 60 -3.33 2.04 3.70
CA ARG A 60 -2.41 1.56 2.67
C ARG A 60 -1.92 0.15 2.94
N ASP A 61 -1.44 -0.15 4.15
CA ASP A 61 -0.94 -1.48 4.49
C ASP A 61 -2.05 -2.52 4.37
N ASN A 62 -3.25 -2.20 4.88
CA ASN A 62 -4.41 -3.07 4.77
C ASN A 62 -4.84 -3.27 3.31
N PHE A 63 -4.80 -2.24 2.46
CA PHE A 63 -5.07 -2.37 1.04
C PHE A 63 -4.15 -3.40 0.36
N TYR A 64 -2.84 -3.34 0.61
CA TYR A 64 -1.90 -4.30 0.03
C TYR A 64 -2.05 -5.71 0.63
N ILE A 65 -2.41 -5.83 1.92
CA ILE A 65 -2.75 -7.13 2.52
C ILE A 65 -3.98 -7.73 1.83
N PHE A 66 -5.05 -6.97 1.62
CA PHE A 66 -6.24 -7.44 0.90
C PHE A 66 -5.93 -7.76 -0.56
N LEU A 67 -5.11 -6.95 -1.23
CA LEU A 67 -4.65 -7.25 -2.59
C LEU A 67 -3.96 -8.62 -2.64
N ALA A 68 -3.09 -8.93 -1.68
CA ALA A 68 -2.42 -10.22 -1.61
C ALA A 68 -3.38 -11.38 -1.26
N LEU A 69 -4.30 -11.17 -0.31
CA LEU A 69 -5.28 -12.19 0.08
C LEU A 69 -6.18 -12.62 -1.09
N ARG A 70 -6.47 -11.72 -2.04
CA ARG A 70 -7.25 -12.03 -3.24
C ARG A 70 -6.61 -13.10 -4.13
N PHE A 71 -5.29 -13.21 -4.16
CA PHE A 71 -4.62 -14.30 -4.88
C PHE A 71 -4.99 -15.69 -4.34
N LYS A 72 -5.61 -15.75 -3.16
CA LYS A 72 -6.09 -16.97 -2.51
C LYS A 72 -7.60 -17.07 -2.34
N ASN A 73 -8.33 -16.13 -2.90
CA ASN A 73 -9.77 -16.00 -2.64
C ASN A 73 -10.08 -15.91 -1.13
N GLY A 74 -9.27 -15.19 -0.38
CA GLY A 74 -9.39 -15.05 1.07
C GLY A 74 -9.64 -13.62 1.52
N GLY A 75 -9.90 -13.44 2.83
CA GLY A 75 -10.03 -12.12 3.46
C GLY A 75 -11.34 -11.38 3.17
N HIS A 76 -12.38 -12.08 2.69
CA HIS A 76 -13.63 -11.43 2.24
C HIS A 76 -14.42 -10.79 3.39
N GLN A 77 -14.53 -11.49 4.52
CA GLN A 77 -15.27 -10.97 5.69
C GLN A 77 -14.52 -9.79 6.32
N GLU A 78 -13.21 -9.89 6.40
CA GLU A 78 -12.34 -8.82 6.90
C GLU A 78 -12.43 -7.60 6.00
N LEU A 79 -12.37 -7.78 4.68
CA LEU A 79 -12.53 -6.71 3.70
C LEU A 79 -13.88 -6.00 3.85
N GLU A 80 -14.97 -6.75 3.99
CA GLU A 80 -16.31 -6.18 4.16
C GLU A 80 -16.38 -5.33 5.44
N LYS A 81 -15.91 -5.85 6.58
CA LYS A 81 -15.88 -5.10 7.84
C LYS A 81 -15.00 -3.85 7.74
N PHE A 82 -13.86 -3.97 7.09
CA PHE A 82 -12.93 -2.85 6.91
C PHE A 82 -13.54 -1.74 6.07
N VAL A 83 -14.12 -2.10 4.92
CA VAL A 83 -14.82 -1.14 4.05
C VAL A 83 -15.99 -0.47 4.76
N ASP A 84 -16.80 -1.23 5.52
CA ASP A 84 -17.88 -0.66 6.34
C ASP A 84 -17.36 0.37 7.35
N ARG A 85 -16.22 0.09 7.94
CA ARG A 85 -15.59 1.01 8.90
C ARG A 85 -15.13 2.28 8.21
N LEU A 86 -14.43 2.16 7.08
CA LEU A 86 -14.02 3.32 6.29
C LEU A 86 -15.20 4.16 5.82
N THR A 87 -16.27 3.50 5.39
CA THR A 87 -17.51 4.19 4.99
C THR A 87 -18.10 5.03 6.13
N LYS A 88 -18.11 4.50 7.37
CA LYS A 88 -18.58 5.24 8.55
C LYS A 88 -17.67 6.39 8.96
N LEU A 89 -16.40 6.32 8.61
CA LEU A 89 -15.39 7.35 8.90
C LEU A 89 -15.21 8.32 7.73
N MET A 90 -15.89 8.13 6.60
CA MET A 90 -15.84 9.05 5.48
C MET A 90 -16.40 10.42 5.89
N THR A 91 -15.70 11.48 5.54
CA THR A 91 -16.17 12.86 5.77
C THR A 91 -17.39 13.19 4.92
N ASN A 92 -18.08 14.29 5.24
CA ASN A 92 -19.28 14.69 4.48
C ASN A 92 -18.97 15.04 3.02
N ASP A 93 -17.78 15.50 2.71
CA ASP A 93 -17.29 15.82 1.36
C ASP A 93 -16.69 14.61 0.62
N GLY A 94 -16.51 13.46 1.31
CA GLY A 94 -16.10 12.20 0.70
C GLY A 94 -14.66 11.79 0.93
N GLN A 95 -13.91 12.48 1.80
CA GLN A 95 -12.54 12.09 2.13
C GLN A 95 -12.51 10.82 3.01
N ILE A 96 -11.64 9.88 2.66
CA ILE A 96 -11.35 8.67 3.44
C ILE A 96 -10.13 8.93 4.33
N PRO A 97 -10.14 8.49 5.60
CA PRO A 97 -8.94 8.58 6.43
C PRO A 97 -7.81 7.72 5.85
N TYR A 98 -6.57 8.18 5.96
CA TYR A 98 -5.42 7.34 5.57
C TYR A 98 -4.88 6.50 6.72
N GLU A 99 -5.18 6.90 7.96
CA GLU A 99 -4.87 6.17 9.19
C GLU A 99 -6.02 6.22 10.19
N ILE A 100 -6.09 5.18 11.01
CA ILE A 100 -6.98 5.12 12.17
C ILE A 100 -6.12 4.82 13.40
N ILE A 101 -6.18 5.68 14.39
CA ILE A 101 -5.48 5.53 15.67
C ILE A 101 -6.47 4.95 16.68
N PRO A 102 -6.29 3.71 17.15
CA PRO A 102 -7.10 3.16 18.22
C PRO A 102 -6.96 4.04 19.47
N SER A 103 -8.07 4.40 20.07
CA SER A 103 -8.09 5.14 21.33
C SER A 103 -8.92 4.37 22.36
N TRP A 104 -8.37 4.15 23.53
CA TRP A 104 -9.02 3.43 24.63
C TRP A 104 -10.14 4.24 25.27
N TYR A 105 -10.07 5.58 25.21
CA TYR A 105 -10.96 6.48 25.93
C TYR A 105 -12.06 7.12 25.05
N HIS A 106 -11.78 7.34 23.76
CA HIS A 106 -12.68 8.12 22.89
C HIS A 106 -13.09 7.39 21.60
N GLY A 107 -12.80 6.10 21.52
CA GLY A 107 -12.96 5.37 20.25
C GLY A 107 -11.86 5.73 19.22
N PRO A 108 -11.87 5.08 18.06
CA PRO A 108 -10.83 5.25 17.06
C PRO A 108 -10.84 6.67 16.47
N VAL A 109 -9.67 7.29 16.42
CA VAL A 109 -9.46 8.61 15.82
C VAL A 109 -9.05 8.45 14.36
N ALA A 110 -9.85 8.97 13.44
CA ALA A 110 -9.54 8.99 12.02
C ALA A 110 -8.57 10.14 11.69
N VAL A 111 -7.56 9.87 10.88
CA VAL A 111 -6.56 10.83 10.42
C VAL A 111 -6.67 10.96 8.90
N TYR A 112 -6.92 12.17 8.41
CA TYR A 112 -7.19 12.44 7.00
C TYR A 112 -6.02 13.13 6.31
N ASN A 113 -5.27 13.93 7.02
CA ASN A 113 -4.15 14.69 6.49
C ASN A 113 -2.83 14.09 6.93
N SER A 114 -1.83 14.17 6.05
CA SER A 114 -0.46 13.81 6.37
C SER A 114 0.00 14.52 7.65
N THR A 115 0.52 13.74 8.59
CA THR A 115 1.01 14.30 9.87
C THR A 115 2.24 15.17 9.72
N ARG A 116 2.92 15.11 8.57
CA ARG A 116 4.13 15.90 8.28
C ARG A 116 3.79 17.26 7.69
N CYS A 117 2.89 17.28 6.73
CA CYS A 117 2.63 18.48 5.92
C CYS A 117 1.23 19.05 6.14
N ASN A 118 0.38 18.36 6.91
CA ASN A 118 -1.04 18.69 7.11
C ASN A 118 -1.84 18.83 5.81
N VAL A 119 -1.45 18.11 4.78
CA VAL A 119 -2.14 18.08 3.48
C VAL A 119 -2.96 16.80 3.34
N PRO A 120 -4.07 16.83 2.59
CA PRO A 120 -4.93 15.67 2.37
C PRO A 120 -4.17 14.50 1.73
N VAL A 121 -4.38 13.29 2.22
CA VAL A 121 -3.81 12.07 1.64
C VAL A 121 -4.77 11.49 0.63
N ILE A 122 -4.32 11.37 -0.62
CA ILE A 122 -5.17 11.09 -1.79
C ILE A 122 -5.37 9.59 -2.02
N ASP A 123 -4.33 8.79 -1.81
CA ASP A 123 -4.34 7.35 -2.14
C ASP A 123 -5.38 6.54 -1.37
N ALA A 124 -5.76 6.96 -0.17
CA ALA A 124 -6.79 6.30 0.63
C ALA A 124 -8.16 6.27 -0.07
N ASN A 125 -8.54 7.35 -0.74
CA ASN A 125 -9.77 7.42 -1.52
C ASN A 125 -9.75 6.46 -2.73
N LEU A 126 -8.61 6.41 -3.44
CA LEU A 126 -8.42 5.48 -4.56
C LEU A 126 -8.50 4.02 -4.11
N GLN A 127 -7.81 3.72 -3.01
CA GLN A 127 -7.79 2.38 -2.40
C GLN A 127 -9.18 1.97 -1.92
N TYR A 128 -9.94 2.88 -1.32
CA TYR A 128 -11.33 2.62 -0.92
C TYR A 128 -12.20 2.22 -2.12
N ILE A 129 -12.19 2.98 -3.22
CA ILE A 129 -12.97 2.67 -4.42
C ILE A 129 -12.61 1.29 -4.97
N ILE A 130 -11.31 0.95 -5.00
CA ILE A 130 -10.83 -0.34 -5.47
C ILE A 130 -11.31 -1.47 -4.53
N MET A 131 -11.22 -1.28 -3.21
CA MET A 131 -11.66 -2.26 -2.21
C MET A 131 -13.17 -2.50 -2.25
N VAL A 132 -13.98 -1.45 -2.41
CA VAL A 132 -15.44 -1.62 -2.62
C VAL A 132 -15.72 -2.44 -3.87
N HIS A 133 -14.99 -2.21 -4.97
CA HIS A 133 -15.14 -3.02 -6.16
C HIS A 133 -14.80 -4.50 -5.92
N TRP A 134 -13.82 -4.80 -5.07
CA TRP A 134 -13.51 -6.19 -4.74
C TRP A 134 -14.63 -6.92 -4.01
N LEU A 135 -15.54 -6.20 -3.33
CA LEU A 135 -16.71 -6.80 -2.70
C LEU A 135 -17.70 -7.36 -3.72
N TYR A 136 -17.74 -6.87 -4.98
CA TYR A 136 -18.66 -7.40 -6.00
C TYR A 136 -18.45 -8.89 -6.29
N GLU A 137 -17.25 -9.40 -6.10
CA GLU A 137 -16.93 -10.80 -6.32
C GLU A 137 -17.61 -11.73 -5.30
N ASN A 138 -17.93 -11.22 -4.11
CA ASN A 138 -18.45 -12.00 -2.98
C ASN A 138 -19.77 -11.50 -2.43
N ASN A 139 -20.04 -10.21 -2.54
CA ASN A 139 -21.24 -9.57 -2.01
C ASN A 139 -21.67 -8.40 -2.90
N GLN A 140 -22.22 -8.74 -4.08
CA GLN A 140 -22.66 -7.75 -5.07
C GLN A 140 -23.66 -6.75 -4.50
N LYS A 141 -24.66 -7.23 -3.71
CA LYS A 141 -25.67 -6.38 -3.12
C LYS A 141 -25.05 -5.32 -2.19
N LYS A 142 -24.09 -5.73 -1.37
CA LYS A 142 -23.35 -4.81 -0.49
C LYS A 142 -22.57 -3.79 -1.29
N ALA A 143 -21.83 -4.23 -2.31
CA ALA A 143 -21.04 -3.34 -3.14
C ALA A 143 -21.93 -2.32 -3.86
N GLN A 144 -23.12 -2.71 -4.35
CA GLN A 144 -24.09 -1.79 -4.93
C GLN A 144 -24.57 -0.72 -3.94
N THR A 145 -24.83 -1.08 -2.67
CA THR A 145 -25.21 -0.10 -1.64
C THR A 145 -24.09 0.92 -1.37
N LEU A 146 -22.85 0.55 -1.60
CA LEU A 146 -21.68 1.41 -1.40
C LEU A 146 -21.33 2.29 -2.60
N TYR A 147 -21.99 2.11 -3.73
CA TYR A 147 -21.70 2.87 -4.96
C TYR A 147 -21.80 4.39 -4.77
N LEU A 148 -22.80 4.87 -4.02
CA LEU A 148 -22.95 6.30 -3.71
C LEU A 148 -21.75 6.85 -2.91
N TYR A 149 -21.19 6.05 -2.01
CA TYR A 149 -20.00 6.44 -1.26
C TYR A 149 -18.76 6.45 -2.15
N CYS A 150 -18.64 5.52 -3.10
CA CYS A 150 -17.58 5.58 -4.10
C CYS A 150 -17.70 6.84 -4.99
N GLN A 151 -18.91 7.24 -5.35
CA GLN A 151 -19.13 8.49 -6.07
C GLN A 151 -18.68 9.72 -5.29
N ARG A 152 -18.97 9.76 -3.97
CA ARG A 152 -18.53 10.84 -3.10
C ARG A 152 -17.01 10.86 -2.95
N ALA A 153 -16.41 9.67 -2.75
CA ALA A 153 -14.95 9.54 -2.69
C ALA A 153 -14.28 9.98 -3.99
N TRP A 154 -14.89 9.68 -5.14
CA TRP A 154 -14.42 10.15 -6.44
C TRP A 154 -14.59 11.66 -6.61
N GLN A 155 -15.73 12.23 -6.24
CA GLN A 155 -15.97 13.67 -6.31
C GLN A 155 -14.94 14.47 -5.52
N TRP A 156 -14.54 13.97 -4.35
CA TRP A 156 -13.49 14.57 -3.55
C TRP A 156 -12.13 14.53 -4.25
N LEU A 157 -11.82 13.47 -5.01
CA LEU A 157 -10.60 13.33 -5.80
C LEU A 157 -10.61 14.18 -7.08
N ASP A 158 -11.77 14.32 -7.72
CA ASP A 158 -11.94 14.87 -9.08
C ASP A 158 -11.41 16.32 -9.18
N VAL A 159 -11.40 17.06 -8.07
CA VAL A 159 -10.84 18.42 -7.99
C VAL A 159 -9.33 18.48 -8.21
N ASN A 160 -8.64 17.37 -7.96
CA ASN A 160 -7.19 17.23 -8.15
C ASN A 160 -6.84 16.56 -9.48
N VAL A 161 -7.84 16.23 -10.31
CA VAL A 161 -7.63 15.60 -11.63
C VAL A 161 -7.71 16.66 -12.72
N VAL A 162 -6.58 16.90 -13.38
CA VAL A 162 -6.49 17.85 -14.49
C VAL A 162 -5.89 17.15 -15.71
N ASN A 163 -6.59 17.20 -16.84
CA ASN A 163 -6.14 16.58 -18.09
C ASN A 163 -5.68 15.12 -17.89
N ASP A 164 -6.55 14.29 -17.32
CA ASP A 164 -6.31 12.86 -17.06
C ASP A 164 -5.07 12.58 -16.20
N THR A 165 -4.73 13.50 -15.31
CA THR A 165 -3.62 13.40 -14.37
C THR A 165 -4.10 13.79 -13.00
N LEU A 166 -3.81 12.93 -12.03
CA LEU A 166 -3.99 13.22 -10.61
C LEU A 166 -2.75 13.94 -10.08
N TYR A 167 -2.99 15.11 -9.49
CA TYR A 167 -1.95 15.92 -8.86
C TYR A 167 -2.02 15.75 -7.34
N GLU A 168 -0.86 15.65 -6.72
CA GLU A 168 -0.72 15.60 -5.26
C GLU A 168 -0.03 16.85 -4.74
N GLU A 169 -0.47 17.30 -3.57
CA GLU A 169 0.29 18.23 -2.77
C GLU A 169 1.39 17.48 -2.02
N MET A 170 2.39 18.21 -1.54
CA MET A 170 3.60 17.69 -0.90
C MET A 170 3.36 16.47 0.00
N ASP A 171 4.01 15.35 -0.31
CA ASP A 171 4.04 14.11 0.49
C ASP A 171 2.66 13.54 0.86
N ALA A 172 1.65 13.79 0.02
CA ALA A 172 0.27 13.46 0.33
C ALA A 172 -0.04 11.96 0.31
N SER A 173 0.62 11.15 -0.54
CA SER A 173 0.31 9.73 -0.68
C SER A 173 1.34 8.79 -0.07
N TRP A 174 2.57 9.23 0.08
CA TRP A 174 3.65 8.39 0.51
C TRP A 174 4.55 9.13 1.51
N GLU A 175 4.54 8.71 2.77
CA GLU A 175 5.38 9.28 3.82
C GLU A 175 6.85 8.93 3.59
N THR A 176 7.50 9.59 2.66
CA THR A 176 8.88 9.30 2.32
C THR A 176 9.79 10.48 2.54
N SER A 177 11.08 10.20 2.49
CA SER A 177 12.12 11.22 2.46
C SER A 177 12.10 12.06 1.18
N ARG A 178 11.30 11.67 0.19
CA ARG A 178 11.14 12.37 -1.09
C ARG A 178 10.04 13.41 -1.02
N LYS A 179 10.27 14.52 -1.68
CA LYS A 179 9.20 15.46 -2.00
C LYS A 179 8.39 14.90 -3.16
N HIS A 180 7.27 14.25 -2.83
CA HIS A 180 6.25 14.00 -3.82
C HIS A 180 5.38 15.24 -3.94
N ASN A 181 5.54 15.99 -5.02
CA ASN A 181 4.72 17.15 -5.31
C ASN A 181 4.35 17.14 -6.80
N GLY A 182 3.10 17.40 -7.07
CA GLY A 182 2.58 17.41 -8.44
C GLY A 182 2.19 16.03 -8.94
N VAL A 183 2.90 15.51 -9.93
CA VAL A 183 2.54 14.26 -10.62
C VAL A 183 3.30 13.08 -10.03
N VAL A 184 2.58 12.16 -9.39
CA VAL A 184 3.12 10.92 -8.83
C VAL A 184 2.61 9.73 -9.62
N LEU A 185 3.52 8.93 -10.19
CA LEU A 185 3.15 7.81 -11.05
C LEU A 185 2.32 6.76 -10.29
N LEU A 186 2.71 6.41 -9.06
CA LEU A 186 2.00 5.44 -8.23
C LEU A 186 0.52 5.81 -8.06
N SER A 187 0.23 7.06 -7.72
CA SER A 187 -1.14 7.54 -7.53
C SER A 187 -1.93 7.58 -8.83
N ASN A 188 -1.28 7.87 -9.95
CA ASN A 188 -1.92 7.81 -11.25
C ASN A 188 -2.23 6.37 -11.70
N ILE A 189 -1.40 5.38 -11.37
CA ILE A 189 -1.71 3.96 -11.57
C ILE A 189 -2.92 3.52 -10.73
N LEU A 190 -2.95 3.93 -9.45
CA LEU A 190 -4.11 3.67 -8.59
C LEU A 190 -5.37 4.36 -9.11
N MET A 191 -5.25 5.60 -9.63
CA MET A 191 -6.35 6.33 -10.25
C MET A 191 -6.91 5.60 -11.47
N ILE A 192 -6.08 5.11 -12.38
CA ILE A 192 -6.53 4.33 -13.55
C ILE A 192 -7.32 3.10 -13.09
N LYS A 193 -6.83 2.39 -12.07
CA LYS A 193 -7.56 1.25 -11.51
C LYS A 193 -8.87 1.66 -10.87
N ALA A 194 -8.90 2.75 -10.11
CA ALA A 194 -10.12 3.28 -9.49
C ALA A 194 -11.16 3.70 -10.54
N ILE A 195 -10.73 4.37 -11.63
CA ILE A 195 -11.61 4.73 -12.76
C ILE A 195 -12.23 3.47 -13.37
N ARG A 196 -11.44 2.41 -13.61
CA ARG A 196 -11.97 1.14 -14.12
C ARG A 196 -12.97 0.51 -13.14
N CYS A 197 -12.73 0.61 -11.84
CA CYS A 197 -13.66 0.15 -10.81
C CYS A 197 -14.97 0.97 -10.82
N MET A 198 -14.88 2.29 -10.97
CA MET A 198 -16.05 3.17 -11.08
C MET A 198 -16.88 2.90 -12.34
N GLU A 199 -16.22 2.61 -13.46
CA GLU A 199 -16.87 2.19 -14.71
C GLU A 199 -17.73 0.93 -14.47
N LEU A 200 -17.14 -0.12 -13.90
CA LEU A 200 -17.83 -1.38 -13.64
C LEU A 200 -18.96 -1.22 -12.60
N GLN A 201 -18.73 -0.45 -11.54
CA GLN A 201 -19.75 -0.15 -10.55
C GLN A 201 -20.92 0.65 -11.15
N SER A 202 -20.64 1.60 -12.06
CA SER A 202 -21.70 2.34 -12.78
C SER A 202 -22.53 1.41 -13.67
N MET A 203 -21.89 0.45 -14.33
CA MET A 203 -22.55 -0.57 -15.11
C MET A 203 -23.50 -1.41 -14.25
N TYR A 204 -23.04 -1.90 -13.09
CA TYR A 204 -23.88 -2.68 -12.16
C TYR A 204 -25.00 -1.87 -11.53
N ALA A 205 -24.84 -0.56 -11.42
CA ALA A 205 -25.86 0.37 -10.93
C ALA A 205 -26.82 0.87 -12.03
N ASN A 206 -26.65 0.41 -13.28
CA ASN A 206 -27.37 0.89 -14.47
C ASN A 206 -27.25 2.42 -14.70
N ASP A 207 -26.13 3.03 -14.30
CA ASP A 207 -25.83 4.45 -14.51
C ASP A 207 -25.01 4.61 -15.81
N GLU A 208 -25.68 4.45 -16.96
CA GLU A 208 -25.02 4.49 -18.28
C GLU A 208 -24.28 5.81 -18.54
N ARG A 209 -24.77 6.94 -18.02
CA ARG A 209 -24.11 8.24 -18.23
C ARG A 209 -22.73 8.26 -17.57
N LYS A 210 -22.63 7.79 -16.32
CA LYS A 210 -21.37 7.72 -15.60
C LYS A 210 -20.49 6.62 -16.16
N GLN A 211 -21.05 5.48 -16.53
CA GLN A 211 -20.30 4.43 -17.20
C GLN A 211 -19.57 4.96 -18.44
N ARG A 212 -20.27 5.66 -19.36
CA ARG A 212 -19.63 6.25 -20.54
C ARG A 212 -18.55 7.28 -20.20
N LYS A 213 -18.79 8.11 -19.16
CA LYS A 213 -17.76 9.05 -18.66
C LYS A 213 -16.49 8.30 -18.24
N PHE A 214 -16.64 7.25 -17.40
CA PHE A 214 -15.50 6.52 -16.87
C PHE A 214 -14.79 5.64 -17.91
N VAL A 215 -15.50 5.06 -18.88
CA VAL A 215 -14.88 4.36 -20.03
C VAL A 215 -13.93 5.30 -20.77
N LYS A 216 -14.43 6.47 -21.19
CA LYS A 216 -13.61 7.45 -21.91
C LYS A 216 -12.40 7.89 -21.08
N MET A 217 -12.61 8.20 -19.82
CA MET A 217 -11.55 8.64 -18.92
C MET A 217 -10.49 7.53 -18.70
N HIS A 218 -10.92 6.26 -18.56
CA HIS A 218 -10.03 5.12 -18.45
C HIS A 218 -9.13 4.99 -19.68
N GLU A 219 -9.71 5.03 -20.88
CA GLU A 219 -8.97 4.94 -22.15
C GLU A 219 -7.93 6.07 -22.29
N GLN A 220 -8.33 7.29 -21.96
CA GLN A 220 -7.44 8.47 -22.01
C GLN A 220 -6.29 8.35 -21.03
N CYS A 221 -6.58 7.96 -19.77
CA CYS A 221 -5.55 7.76 -18.76
C CYS A 221 -4.59 6.63 -19.13
N VAL A 222 -5.08 5.49 -19.64
CA VAL A 222 -4.20 4.38 -20.07
C VAL A 222 -3.32 4.84 -21.22
N ALA A 223 -3.86 5.50 -22.23
CA ALA A 223 -3.09 6.00 -23.38
C ALA A 223 -1.97 6.97 -22.95
N LYS A 224 -2.26 7.81 -21.95
CA LYS A 224 -1.30 8.78 -21.42
C LYS A 224 -0.21 8.13 -20.59
N TRP A 225 -0.58 7.21 -19.69
CA TRP A 225 0.35 6.72 -18.67
C TRP A 225 1.11 5.45 -19.06
N LEU A 226 0.62 4.66 -20.02
CA LEU A 226 1.29 3.44 -20.45
C LEU A 226 2.73 3.70 -20.96
N PRO A 227 3.02 4.73 -21.77
CA PRO A 227 4.38 5.07 -22.16
C PRO A 227 5.29 5.43 -20.96
N GLU A 228 4.75 6.10 -19.96
CA GLU A 228 5.50 6.49 -18.77
C GLU A 228 5.82 5.27 -17.89
N ILE A 229 4.90 4.29 -17.80
CA ILE A 229 5.13 3.00 -17.13
C ILE A 229 6.31 2.25 -17.78
N TYR A 230 6.43 2.30 -19.12
CA TYR A 230 7.54 1.65 -19.80
C TYR A 230 8.89 2.34 -19.57
N LYS A 231 8.90 3.67 -19.40
CA LYS A 231 10.11 4.46 -19.23
C LYS A 231 10.60 4.52 -17.79
N THR A 232 9.70 4.46 -16.82
CA THR A 232 10.05 4.60 -15.40
C THR A 232 10.94 3.47 -14.90
N GLN A 233 11.74 3.76 -13.89
CA GLN A 233 12.48 2.76 -13.12
C GLN A 233 11.78 2.39 -11.80
N GLU A 234 10.69 3.06 -11.47
CA GLU A 234 9.92 2.79 -10.26
C GLU A 234 9.31 1.40 -10.29
N VAL A 235 9.64 0.57 -9.31
CA VAL A 235 9.27 -0.85 -9.30
C VAL A 235 7.82 -1.06 -8.94
N LEU A 236 7.34 -0.45 -7.85
CA LEU A 236 5.97 -0.67 -7.35
C LEU A 236 4.89 -0.23 -8.35
N PRO A 237 4.96 0.96 -9.00
CA PRO A 237 4.02 1.34 -10.03
C PRO A 237 3.95 0.34 -11.18
N ARG A 238 5.10 -0.20 -11.63
CA ARG A 238 5.16 -1.20 -12.71
C ARG A 238 4.51 -2.52 -12.31
N ILE A 239 4.75 -3.00 -11.08
CA ILE A 239 4.09 -4.20 -10.52
C ILE A 239 2.57 -4.01 -10.51
N LEU A 240 2.09 -2.87 -10.01
CA LEU A 240 0.66 -2.58 -9.95
C LEU A 240 0.05 -2.41 -11.34
N ALA A 241 0.76 -1.80 -12.29
CA ALA A 241 0.30 -1.69 -13.67
C ALA A 241 0.06 -3.06 -14.31
N VAL A 242 0.96 -4.02 -14.09
CA VAL A 242 0.78 -5.41 -14.53
C VAL A 242 -0.38 -6.09 -13.78
N GLN A 243 -0.45 -5.91 -12.47
CA GLN A 243 -1.49 -6.52 -11.64
C GLN A 243 -2.89 -6.04 -12.03
N PHE A 244 -3.03 -4.75 -12.31
CA PHE A 244 -4.32 -4.14 -12.66
C PHE A 244 -4.67 -4.27 -14.14
N GLY A 245 -3.79 -4.86 -14.97
CA GLY A 245 -4.01 -5.05 -16.40
C GLY A 245 -3.85 -3.76 -17.22
N ILE A 246 -3.19 -2.74 -16.68
CA ILE A 246 -2.81 -1.49 -17.39
C ILE A 246 -1.64 -1.78 -18.33
N ALA A 247 -0.61 -2.47 -17.84
CA ALA A 247 0.47 -2.99 -18.66
C ALA A 247 0.16 -4.45 -19.09
N PRO A 248 0.44 -4.83 -20.35
CA PRO A 248 0.15 -6.16 -20.85
C PRO A 248 1.11 -7.21 -20.26
N ARG A 249 0.70 -8.49 -20.31
CA ARG A 249 1.52 -9.63 -19.87
C ARG A 249 2.89 -9.68 -20.57
N SER A 250 2.96 -9.28 -21.82
CA SER A 250 4.20 -9.23 -22.61
C SER A 250 5.25 -8.24 -22.04
N PHE A 251 4.85 -7.33 -21.16
CA PHE A 251 5.77 -6.43 -20.48
C PHE A 251 6.60 -7.11 -19.39
N ILE A 252 6.13 -8.24 -18.83
CA ILE A 252 6.76 -8.92 -17.69
C ILE A 252 8.23 -9.30 -17.95
N PRO A 253 8.61 -9.94 -19.07
CA PRO A 253 10.00 -10.35 -19.27
C PRO A 253 10.97 -9.17 -19.30
N SER A 254 10.66 -8.10 -20.04
CA SER A 254 11.50 -6.90 -20.13
C SER A 254 11.57 -6.17 -18.79
N PHE A 255 10.46 -6.09 -18.08
CA PHE A 255 10.45 -5.52 -16.73
C PHE A 255 11.32 -6.32 -15.77
N ASN A 256 11.18 -7.64 -15.76
CA ASN A 256 11.97 -8.49 -14.88
C ASN A 256 13.48 -8.37 -15.14
N GLN A 257 13.90 -8.23 -16.40
CA GLN A 257 15.30 -8.00 -16.76
C GLN A 257 15.81 -6.65 -16.28
N SER A 258 14.95 -5.65 -16.17
CA SER A 258 15.32 -4.30 -15.71
C SER A 258 15.43 -4.16 -14.19
N ILE A 259 15.02 -5.18 -13.43
CA ILE A 259 15.10 -5.16 -11.97
C ILE A 259 16.51 -5.57 -11.55
N HIS A 260 17.29 -4.60 -11.09
CA HIS A 260 18.70 -4.78 -10.72
C HIS A 260 18.92 -5.20 -9.26
N SER A 261 17.90 -5.69 -8.58
CA SER A 261 18.06 -6.17 -7.23
C SER A 261 18.73 -7.53 -7.22
N VAL A 262 19.76 -7.70 -6.40
CA VAL A 262 20.60 -8.92 -6.38
C VAL A 262 19.84 -10.13 -5.84
N TRP A 263 18.76 -9.94 -5.11
CA TRP A 263 18.06 -11.03 -4.41
C TRP A 263 16.54 -10.84 -4.23
N ILE A 264 16.01 -9.61 -4.33
CA ILE A 264 14.56 -9.35 -4.39
C ILE A 264 14.31 -8.05 -5.16
N PRO A 265 13.30 -7.97 -6.04
CA PRO A 265 12.92 -6.75 -6.72
C PRO A 265 12.13 -5.84 -5.77
N CYS A 266 12.80 -5.27 -4.78
CA CYS A 266 12.12 -4.57 -3.69
C CYS A 266 12.45 -3.09 -3.62
N ARG A 267 12.96 -2.50 -4.65
CA ARG A 267 13.07 -1.05 -4.72
C ARG A 267 11.67 -0.49 -4.89
N LEU A 268 11.28 0.39 -4.01
CA LEU A 268 10.03 1.11 -4.12
C LEU A 268 10.04 1.96 -5.38
N GLU A 269 11.20 2.55 -5.66
CA GLU A 269 11.47 3.41 -6.79
C GLU A 269 12.88 3.11 -7.31
N GLY A 270 13.14 3.43 -8.57
CA GLY A 270 14.47 3.33 -9.14
C GLY A 270 15.43 4.41 -8.61
N PRO A 271 16.69 4.39 -9.04
CA PRO A 271 17.67 5.41 -8.69
C PRO A 271 17.26 6.75 -9.34
N ILE A 272 16.49 7.56 -8.64
CA ILE A 272 16.12 8.90 -9.06
C ILE A 272 16.98 9.88 -8.28
N LYS A 273 17.57 10.87 -8.95
CA LYS A 273 18.19 12.01 -8.27
C LYS A 273 17.13 12.73 -7.44
N GLN A 274 17.34 12.77 -6.13
CA GLN A 274 16.38 13.30 -5.19
C GLN A 274 16.76 14.69 -4.71
N GLU A 275 15.73 15.52 -4.58
CA GLU A 275 15.75 16.60 -3.59
C GLU A 275 15.42 15.99 -2.22
N THR A 276 16.41 15.79 -1.38
CA THR A 276 16.20 15.39 0.02
C THR A 276 15.59 16.52 0.81
N THR A 277 14.60 16.20 1.64
CA THR A 277 14.11 17.16 2.61
C THR A 277 15.14 17.29 3.73
N THR A 278 15.25 18.48 4.35
CA THR A 278 16.12 18.69 5.52
C THR A 278 15.84 17.67 6.63
N HIS A 279 14.59 17.22 6.74
CA HIS A 279 14.15 16.20 7.69
C HIS A 279 14.76 14.83 7.39
N SER A 280 14.79 14.42 6.11
CA SER A 280 15.34 13.13 5.72
C SER A 280 16.84 13.07 5.97
N TRP A 281 17.57 14.16 5.73
CA TRP A 281 19.00 14.25 6.01
C TRP A 281 19.31 14.08 7.51
N ILE A 282 18.59 14.79 8.41
CA ILE A 282 18.79 14.69 9.85
C ILE A 282 18.53 13.28 10.39
N TYR A 283 17.55 12.58 9.84
CA TYR A 283 17.15 11.24 10.30
C TYR A 283 17.79 10.09 9.52
N GLY A 284 18.58 10.37 8.49
CA GLY A 284 19.23 9.35 7.66
C GLY A 284 18.27 8.59 6.75
N TYR A 285 17.23 9.27 6.25
CA TYR A 285 16.20 8.69 5.37
C TYR A 285 16.48 8.91 3.88
N GLU A 286 17.59 9.57 3.51
CA GLU A 286 17.83 10.06 2.15
C GLU A 286 17.74 8.99 1.09
N ASP A 287 18.15 7.76 1.42
CA ASP A 287 18.20 6.63 0.50
C ASP A 287 17.24 5.50 0.87
N GLN A 288 16.22 5.80 1.70
CA GLN A 288 15.20 4.83 2.15
C GLN A 288 14.55 4.06 0.99
N HIS A 289 14.49 4.67 -0.19
CA HIS A 289 13.85 4.07 -1.36
C HIS A 289 14.83 3.49 -2.36
N ASP A 290 16.08 3.96 -2.40
CA ASP A 290 17.05 3.59 -3.42
C ASP A 290 17.94 2.42 -3.01
N THR A 291 18.37 2.39 -1.75
CA THR A 291 19.32 1.41 -1.25
C THR A 291 18.71 0.42 -0.26
N VAL A 292 17.45 0.58 0.03
CA VAL A 292 16.70 -0.25 0.98
C VAL A 292 15.78 -1.22 0.23
N VAL A 293 15.79 -2.44 0.71
CA VAL A 293 14.91 -3.51 0.21
C VAL A 293 13.68 -3.60 1.08
N TRP A 294 12.51 -3.55 0.46
CA TRP A 294 11.21 -3.73 1.09
C TRP A 294 10.62 -5.10 0.71
N PRO A 295 10.71 -6.11 1.56
CA PRO A 295 10.34 -7.49 1.24
C PRO A 295 8.92 -7.65 0.69
N TRP A 296 7.96 -6.89 1.22
CA TRP A 296 6.57 -6.97 0.81
C TRP A 296 6.37 -6.64 -0.69
N ILE A 297 7.19 -5.75 -1.26
CA ILE A 297 7.12 -5.40 -2.69
C ILE A 297 7.58 -6.58 -3.56
N GLY A 298 8.68 -7.22 -3.17
CA GLY A 298 9.16 -8.40 -3.88
C GLY A 298 8.20 -9.57 -3.79
N MET A 299 7.57 -9.75 -2.64
CA MET A 299 6.54 -10.79 -2.47
C MET A 299 5.30 -10.49 -3.28
N LEU A 300 4.89 -9.23 -3.37
CA LEU A 300 3.81 -8.82 -4.28
C LEU A 300 4.17 -9.17 -5.73
N TRP A 301 5.43 -8.92 -6.15
CA TRP A 301 5.90 -9.30 -7.48
C TRP A 301 5.81 -10.81 -7.72
N ILE A 302 6.23 -11.63 -6.77
CA ILE A 302 6.12 -13.10 -6.84
C ILE A 302 4.66 -13.52 -7.05
N LEU A 303 3.71 -12.94 -6.29
CA LEU A 303 2.28 -13.22 -6.43
C LEU A 303 1.76 -12.81 -7.81
N VAL A 304 2.18 -11.66 -8.33
CA VAL A 304 1.80 -11.18 -9.65
C VAL A 304 2.34 -12.10 -10.74
N LEU A 305 3.62 -12.46 -10.69
CA LEU A 305 4.23 -13.43 -11.62
C LEU A 305 3.43 -14.74 -11.65
N LYS A 306 3.14 -15.28 -10.48
CA LYS A 306 2.36 -16.52 -10.34
C LYS A 306 0.98 -16.39 -10.97
N SER A 307 0.26 -15.29 -10.68
CA SER A 307 -1.08 -15.04 -11.20
C SER A 307 -1.11 -14.85 -12.72
N LYS A 308 0.01 -14.46 -13.32
CA LYS A 308 0.17 -14.30 -14.77
C LYS A 308 0.77 -15.55 -15.45
N GLY A 309 0.98 -16.64 -14.72
CA GLY A 309 1.51 -17.91 -15.25
C GLY A 309 3.00 -17.89 -15.55
N PHE A 310 3.79 -17.09 -14.81
CA PHE A 310 5.25 -17.09 -14.84
C PHE A 310 5.81 -17.84 -13.62
N ASP A 311 5.43 -19.12 -13.50
CA ASP A 311 5.68 -19.96 -12.32
C ASP A 311 7.17 -20.16 -12.03
N GLU A 312 7.97 -20.46 -13.05
CA GLU A 312 9.42 -20.65 -12.91
C GLU A 312 10.09 -19.38 -12.38
N LEU A 313 9.70 -18.24 -12.93
CA LEU A 313 10.25 -16.96 -12.52
C LEU A 313 9.85 -16.61 -11.08
N ALA A 314 8.58 -16.86 -10.72
CA ALA A 314 8.10 -16.67 -9.35
C ALA A 314 8.86 -17.56 -8.35
N ASN A 315 9.08 -18.82 -8.70
CA ASN A 315 9.84 -19.75 -7.87
C ASN A 315 11.31 -19.36 -7.74
N ALA A 316 11.95 -18.92 -8.82
CA ALA A 316 13.33 -18.43 -8.76
C ALA A 316 13.49 -17.24 -7.80
N TRP A 317 12.56 -16.27 -7.86
CA TRP A 317 12.55 -15.14 -6.91
C TRP A 317 12.30 -15.57 -5.47
N TRP A 318 11.40 -16.54 -5.26
CA TRP A 318 11.13 -17.07 -3.94
C TRP A 318 12.34 -17.82 -3.35
N ILE A 319 13.01 -18.66 -4.12
CA ILE A 319 14.22 -19.38 -3.70
C ILE A 319 15.31 -18.36 -3.33
N SER A 320 15.53 -17.37 -4.18
CA SER A 320 16.49 -16.29 -3.89
C SER A 320 16.17 -15.54 -2.60
N TYR A 321 14.89 -15.34 -2.29
CA TYR A 321 14.47 -14.71 -1.04
C TYR A 321 14.79 -15.58 0.19
N ILE A 322 14.42 -16.87 0.18
CA ILE A 322 14.62 -17.75 1.35
C ILE A 322 16.09 -18.07 1.62
N GLU A 323 16.94 -18.07 0.60
CA GLU A 323 18.40 -18.27 0.75
C GLU A 323 19.06 -17.13 1.55
N PHE A 324 18.52 -15.93 1.45
CA PHE A 324 19.05 -14.75 2.15
C PHE A 324 18.30 -14.42 3.43
N HIS A 325 17.08 -14.89 3.56
CA HIS A 325 16.21 -14.55 4.66
C HIS A 325 16.14 -15.70 5.67
N ARG A 326 16.80 -15.53 6.81
CA ARG A 326 16.61 -16.47 7.91
C ARG A 326 15.19 -16.31 8.47
N PRO A 327 14.39 -17.38 8.52
CA PRO A 327 12.92 -17.28 8.76
C PRO A 327 12.51 -16.85 10.16
N GLU A 328 13.45 -16.51 11.02
CA GLU A 328 13.17 -16.26 12.43
C GLU A 328 12.47 -14.92 12.71
N THR A 329 12.69 -13.92 11.87
CA THR A 329 12.05 -12.60 12.03
C THR A 329 12.01 -11.84 10.73
N ILE A 330 10.84 -11.36 10.33
CA ILE A 330 10.65 -10.54 9.13
C ILE A 330 10.70 -9.08 9.52
N TYR A 331 11.60 -8.34 8.87
CA TYR A 331 11.70 -6.89 8.99
C TYR A 331 11.03 -6.20 7.82
N ASP A 332 10.60 -4.97 8.02
CA ASP A 332 10.05 -4.14 6.94
C ASP A 332 11.11 -3.74 5.92
N MET A 333 12.36 -3.53 6.37
CA MET A 333 13.45 -2.98 5.57
C MET A 333 14.76 -3.74 5.78
N TYR A 334 15.47 -3.98 4.68
CA TYR A 334 16.81 -4.57 4.67
C TYR A 334 17.77 -3.69 3.86
N SER A 335 19.04 -3.69 4.26
CA SER A 335 20.10 -3.08 3.46
C SER A 335 20.35 -3.91 2.20
N GLN A 336 20.43 -3.28 1.05
CA GLN A 336 20.73 -3.94 -0.20
C GLN A 336 22.16 -4.48 -0.22
N GLU A 337 23.09 -3.78 0.42
CA GLU A 337 24.51 -4.14 0.45
C GLU A 337 24.78 -5.31 1.40
N THR A 338 24.34 -5.18 2.65
CA THR A 338 24.65 -6.16 3.71
C THR A 338 23.66 -7.30 3.77
N LYS A 339 22.47 -7.17 3.17
CA LYS A 339 21.36 -8.12 3.23
C LYS A 339 20.86 -8.39 4.66
N LEU A 340 21.24 -7.54 5.59
CA LEU A 340 20.79 -7.57 6.99
C LEU A 340 19.68 -6.57 7.21
N PRO A 341 18.86 -6.74 8.27
CA PRO A 341 17.89 -5.74 8.68
C PRO A 341 18.54 -4.36 8.77
N LEU A 342 17.87 -3.37 8.19
CA LEU A 342 18.41 -2.02 8.13
C LEU A 342 18.65 -1.47 9.53
N ARG A 343 19.86 -0.96 9.76
CA ARG A 343 20.25 -0.29 11.01
C ARG A 343 21.04 0.96 10.68
N ARG A 344 20.42 2.10 10.82
CA ARG A 344 21.05 3.44 10.71
C ARG A 344 20.69 4.22 11.97
N ALA A 345 21.34 5.34 12.22
CA ALA A 345 21.24 6.08 13.48
C ALA A 345 19.80 6.23 14.00
N PHE A 346 18.88 6.68 13.17
CA PHE A 346 17.46 6.85 13.53
C PHE A 346 16.49 6.01 12.70
N LEU A 347 16.99 5.30 11.68
CA LEU A 347 16.21 4.42 10.81
C LEU A 347 16.60 2.97 11.09
N LYS A 348 15.65 2.19 11.61
CA LYS A 348 15.82 0.77 11.85
C LYS A 348 14.68 0.01 11.20
N GLY A 349 15.02 -1.09 10.52
CA GLY A 349 14.03 -2.05 10.07
C GLY A 349 13.18 -2.53 11.26
N GLN A 350 11.88 -2.46 11.12
CA GLN A 350 10.94 -2.88 12.18
C GLN A 350 10.73 -4.39 12.09
N PRO A 351 11.00 -5.15 13.17
CA PRO A 351 10.68 -6.58 13.20
C PRO A 351 9.15 -6.76 13.22
N CYS A 352 8.68 -7.88 12.71
CA CYS A 352 7.26 -8.24 12.68
C CYS A 352 6.36 -7.21 11.99
N HIS A 353 6.87 -6.59 10.93
CA HIS A 353 6.07 -5.63 10.15
C HIS A 353 4.89 -6.35 9.49
N THR A 354 3.68 -5.91 9.80
CA THR A 354 2.43 -6.60 9.47
C THR A 354 2.28 -6.89 7.98
N LEU A 355 2.57 -5.92 7.14
CA LEU A 355 2.46 -6.07 5.68
C LEU A 355 3.47 -7.08 5.14
N SER A 356 4.75 -7.00 5.56
CA SER A 356 5.79 -7.95 5.14
C SER A 356 5.49 -9.36 5.60
N LEU A 357 4.98 -9.51 6.84
CA LEU A 357 4.57 -10.78 7.42
C LEU A 357 3.39 -11.40 6.65
N ALA A 358 2.35 -10.62 6.38
CA ALA A 358 1.19 -11.05 5.60
C ALA A 358 1.58 -11.54 4.21
N MET A 359 2.39 -10.77 3.51
CA MET A 359 2.86 -11.08 2.17
C MET A 359 3.66 -12.40 2.15
N GLN A 360 4.57 -12.60 3.10
CA GLN A 360 5.35 -13.83 3.19
C GLN A 360 4.47 -15.06 3.40
N ILE A 361 3.53 -15.00 4.34
CA ILE A 361 2.60 -16.12 4.62
C ILE A 361 1.78 -16.46 3.36
N ILE A 362 1.31 -15.43 2.67
CA ILE A 362 0.49 -15.62 1.48
C ILE A 362 1.31 -16.26 0.35
N VAL A 363 2.54 -15.81 0.14
CA VAL A 363 3.46 -16.38 -0.87
C VAL A 363 3.78 -17.85 -0.52
N GLN A 364 4.19 -18.12 0.71
CA GLN A 364 4.48 -19.51 1.16
C GLN A 364 3.30 -20.44 0.90
N LYS A 365 2.10 -20.05 1.33
CA LYS A 365 0.89 -20.87 1.12
C LYS A 365 0.48 -20.96 -0.34
N HIS A 366 0.87 -20.01 -1.17
CA HIS A 366 0.56 -20.04 -2.61
C HIS A 366 1.53 -20.95 -3.39
N LEU A 367 2.80 -20.96 -3.00
CA LEU A 367 3.82 -21.81 -3.62
C LEU A 367 3.78 -23.25 -3.11
N ALA A 368 3.53 -23.46 -1.81
CA ALA A 368 3.49 -24.80 -1.21
C ALA A 368 2.39 -25.72 -1.75
N LYS A 369 1.31 -25.18 -2.31
CA LYS A 369 0.23 -25.98 -2.94
C LYS A 369 0.63 -26.69 -4.23
N GLN A 370 1.81 -26.45 -4.76
CA GLN A 370 2.27 -27.04 -6.04
C GLN A 370 3.37 -28.10 -5.86
N THR A 371 3.82 -28.33 -4.62
CA THR A 371 4.81 -29.38 -4.30
C THR A 371 4.17 -30.67 -3.80
N VAL A 372 2.87 -30.77 -3.84
CA VAL A 372 2.06 -31.99 -3.59
C VAL A 372 1.31 -32.35 -4.87
#